data_112c8abdbe7dccedc667acb57b4c7a0b
#
_entry.id   112c8abdbe7dccedc667acb57b4c7a0b
#
_cell.length_a   1.000
_cell.length_b   1.000
_cell.length_c   1.000
_cell.angle_alpha   90.00
_cell.angle_beta   90.00
_cell.angle_gamma   90.00
#
_symmetry.space_group_name_H-M   'P 1'
#
loop_
_entity.id
_entity.type
_entity.pdbx_description
1 polymer ?
#
loop_
_entity_poly.entity_id
_entity_poly.type
_entity_poly.pdbx_seq_one_letter_code
_entity_poly.pdbx_strand_id
1 'polypeptide(L)'
;MTAELISRTGRVQQWLDNPESRLPVSCTVFVVEDSMEGKNGIEASWRFVSHALRFGAGVAVHLSKLRAKGSENGKGLTASGPVSFGRIYSTLNEIIRRGGHYKNGACVLHLDINHPDIIEFITTPREQLPWVKRCVNLDNQKWKDADTNTKEALIYGIKSGDIWLNKIRYNEQGNRIYGNVCLEVYLPSRGTCLLQHVNISACGPRDLQKAFAQGMSSLCDLHGRTGVGRSGEYLPSETDRQVGLGMLGLANFLRRNSISYSDLADAFDNNTDNRAAQEFVWNLQEAVEGATYIAKNANMVRAFAIAPTASCSYRSKDVDGYTATPEIAPPISRSVDRDSGTFGVQSYEYGDVEIASEVGWDVYKRVADGIMRILDKTGLLHGYSFNSWSDVVEYNEQFVEEWLDSPQTSLYYSLQVMGDVQDKSDAYAALDKTEVDDYLQDILNEQTCDCQQ
;
A
#
# COMPACT_ATOMS: atom_id res chain seq x y z
N MET A 1 -14.67 25.37 1.15
CA MET A 1 -13.23 25.09 1.18
C MET A 1 -12.76 24.98 -0.27
N THR A 2 -11.71 25.67 -0.64
CA THR A 2 -11.10 25.54 -1.98
C THR A 2 -10.45 24.15 -2.07
N ALA A 3 -10.65 23.45 -3.20
CA ALA A 3 -10.03 22.16 -3.46
C ALA A 3 -8.49 22.31 -3.51
N GLU A 4 -7.78 21.52 -2.71
CA GLU A 4 -6.33 21.55 -2.67
C GLU A 4 -5.75 20.54 -3.68
N LEU A 5 -4.70 20.95 -4.40
CA LEU A 5 -4.03 20.11 -5.40
C LEU A 5 -3.24 18.96 -4.77
N ILE A 6 -2.84 19.09 -3.51
CA ILE A 6 -2.00 18.11 -2.81
C ILE A 6 -2.71 17.64 -1.55
N SER A 7 -2.76 16.34 -1.37
CA SER A 7 -3.26 15.69 -0.16
C SER A 7 -2.11 15.01 0.58
N ARG A 8 -1.88 15.40 1.83
CA ARG A 8 -0.88 14.79 2.71
C ARG A 8 -1.49 13.66 3.51
N THR A 9 -0.69 12.65 3.80
CA THR A 9 -1.11 11.61 4.74
C THR A 9 -1.32 12.22 6.12
N GLY A 10 -2.23 11.65 6.91
CA GLY A 10 -2.49 12.11 8.26
C GLY A 10 -1.23 12.11 9.13
N ARG A 11 -0.36 11.13 8.95
CA ARG A 11 0.91 11.03 9.70
C ARG A 11 1.89 12.15 9.38
N VAL A 12 1.98 12.55 8.13
CA VAL A 12 2.82 13.70 7.74
C VAL A 12 2.27 14.97 8.35
N GLN A 13 0.94 15.16 8.31
CA GLN A 13 0.32 16.32 8.92
C GLN A 13 0.51 16.35 10.43
N GLN A 14 0.24 15.27 11.13
CA GLN A 14 0.45 15.15 12.58
C GLN A 14 1.91 15.38 12.99
N TRP A 15 2.87 14.90 12.18
CA TRP A 15 4.27 15.20 12.42
C TRP A 15 4.60 16.69 12.26
N LEU A 16 4.04 17.34 11.24
CA LEU A 16 4.22 18.78 11.05
C LEU A 16 3.65 19.59 12.23
N ASP A 17 2.53 19.13 12.77
CA ASP A 17 1.85 19.77 13.90
C ASP A 17 2.56 19.48 15.24
N ASN A 18 3.12 18.26 15.42
CA ASN A 18 3.84 17.85 16.63
C ASN A 18 5.03 16.91 16.30
N PRO A 19 6.20 17.48 15.96
CA PRO A 19 7.35 16.69 15.47
C PRO A 19 7.96 15.73 16.49
N GLU A 20 7.71 15.90 17.80
CA GLU A 20 8.34 15.08 18.83
C GLU A 20 7.56 13.79 19.14
N SER A 21 6.27 13.74 18.84
CA SER A 21 5.40 12.65 19.25
C SER A 21 5.11 11.61 18.16
N ARG A 22 5.50 11.88 16.91
CA ARG A 22 5.17 11.05 15.75
C ARG A 22 6.37 10.84 14.83
N LEU A 23 6.38 9.72 14.11
CA LEU A 23 7.26 9.54 12.97
C LEU A 23 6.61 10.13 11.71
N PRO A 24 7.37 10.88 10.90
CA PRO A 24 6.87 11.49 9.67
C PRO A 24 6.74 10.49 8.50
N VAL A 25 6.69 9.21 8.81
CA VAL A 25 6.68 8.12 7.83
C VAL A 25 5.49 7.19 8.08
N SER A 26 4.89 6.71 7.00
CA SER A 26 3.75 5.81 7.08
C SER A 26 4.19 4.38 7.36
N CYS A 27 5.23 3.90 6.67
CA CYS A 27 5.68 2.53 6.72
C CYS A 27 7.20 2.39 6.75
N THR A 28 7.65 1.30 7.34
CA THR A 28 9.04 0.85 7.34
C THR A 28 9.12 -0.66 7.14
N VAL A 29 10.32 -1.14 6.85
CA VAL A 29 10.61 -2.55 6.58
C VAL A 29 11.74 -3.01 7.48
N PHE A 30 11.65 -4.23 8.00
CA PHE A 30 12.75 -4.89 8.68
C PHE A 30 12.96 -6.30 8.11
N VAL A 31 14.17 -6.58 7.65
CA VAL A 31 14.58 -7.90 7.17
C VAL A 31 15.33 -8.62 8.28
N VAL A 32 14.74 -9.69 8.79
CA VAL A 32 15.29 -10.43 9.93
C VAL A 32 16.39 -11.38 9.47
N GLU A 33 17.59 -11.23 10.02
CA GLU A 33 18.68 -12.17 9.81
C GLU A 33 18.51 -13.40 10.71
N ASP A 34 19.02 -14.56 10.26
CA ASP A 34 18.91 -15.85 10.94
C ASP A 34 19.87 -15.96 12.14
N SER A 35 19.69 -15.07 13.10
CA SER A 35 20.43 -15.00 14.36
C SER A 35 19.56 -14.35 15.43
N MET A 36 19.65 -14.81 16.68
CA MET A 36 19.02 -14.11 17.80
C MET A 36 19.66 -12.76 18.02
N GLU A 37 20.98 -12.69 17.98
CA GLU A 37 21.79 -11.51 18.26
C GLU A 37 22.13 -10.72 16.99
N GLY A 38 22.70 -9.54 17.18
CA GLY A 38 23.20 -8.69 16.11
C GLY A 38 22.23 -7.56 15.72
N LYS A 39 22.73 -6.63 14.91
CA LYS A 39 22.00 -5.40 14.54
C LYS A 39 20.70 -5.68 13.81
N ASN A 40 20.63 -6.76 13.02
CA ASN A 40 19.48 -7.13 12.21
C ASN A 40 18.93 -8.52 12.60
N GLY A 41 19.30 -9.02 13.78
CA GLY A 41 18.82 -10.30 14.31
C GLY A 41 17.37 -10.21 14.83
N ILE A 42 16.92 -11.34 15.33
CA ILE A 42 15.54 -11.53 15.80
C ILE A 42 15.21 -10.58 16.97
N GLU A 43 16.07 -10.48 17.99
CA GLU A 43 15.86 -9.58 19.14
C GLU A 43 15.84 -8.09 18.70
N ALA A 44 16.74 -7.71 17.79
CA ALA A 44 16.75 -6.35 17.23
C ALA A 44 15.46 -6.05 16.47
N SER A 45 14.87 -7.04 15.80
CA SER A 45 13.58 -6.89 15.10
C SER A 45 12.43 -6.60 16.05
N TRP A 46 12.41 -7.23 17.22
CA TRP A 46 11.36 -6.96 18.24
C TRP A 46 11.41 -5.53 18.73
N ARG A 47 12.61 -5.03 19.03
CA ARG A 47 12.81 -3.63 19.43
C ARG A 47 12.40 -2.68 18.31
N PHE A 48 12.77 -2.97 17.06
CA PHE A 48 12.42 -2.16 15.90
C PHE A 48 10.91 -2.10 15.70
N VAL A 49 10.23 -3.24 15.69
CA VAL A 49 8.76 -3.31 15.53
C VAL A 49 8.06 -2.55 16.66
N SER A 50 8.48 -2.76 17.91
CA SER A 50 7.92 -2.04 19.07
C SER A 50 8.09 -0.53 18.94
N HIS A 51 9.27 -0.07 18.51
CA HIS A 51 9.54 1.34 18.29
C HIS A 51 8.64 1.92 17.20
N ALA A 52 8.57 1.27 16.05
CA ALA A 52 7.78 1.75 14.92
C ALA A 52 6.28 1.82 15.24
N LEU A 53 5.71 0.75 15.83
CA LEU A 53 4.31 0.71 16.22
C LEU A 53 3.96 1.79 17.25
N ARG A 54 4.82 1.99 18.25
CA ARG A 54 4.61 3.01 19.29
C ARG A 54 4.53 4.43 18.71
N PHE A 55 5.34 4.73 17.70
CA PHE A 55 5.31 6.01 17.00
C PHE A 55 4.35 6.07 15.81
N GLY A 56 3.57 5.01 15.62
CA GLY A 56 2.47 4.97 14.67
C GLY A 56 2.85 4.58 13.24
N ALA A 57 4.07 4.11 12.98
CA ALA A 57 4.44 3.57 11.67
C ALA A 57 3.97 2.12 11.50
N GLY A 58 3.49 1.75 10.31
CA GLY A 58 3.29 0.37 9.93
C GLY A 58 4.64 -0.34 9.68
N VAL A 59 4.72 -1.62 10.00
CA VAL A 59 5.96 -2.41 9.85
C VAL A 59 5.74 -3.65 9.01
N ALA A 60 6.51 -3.82 7.96
CA ALA A 60 6.64 -5.08 7.23
C ALA A 60 7.87 -5.84 7.75
N VAL A 61 7.65 -7.05 8.22
CA VAL A 61 8.71 -7.92 8.76
C VAL A 61 8.96 -9.06 7.77
N HIS A 62 10.14 -9.08 7.17
CA HIS A 62 10.53 -10.10 6.20
C HIS A 62 11.29 -11.23 6.90
N LEU A 63 10.73 -12.44 6.85
CA LEU A 63 11.17 -13.61 7.61
C LEU A 63 11.90 -14.64 6.75
N SER A 64 12.11 -14.41 5.46
CA SER A 64 12.57 -15.41 4.49
C SER A 64 14.00 -15.90 4.73
N LYS A 65 14.81 -15.16 5.47
CA LYS A 65 16.17 -15.58 5.84
C LYS A 65 16.21 -16.50 7.05
N LEU A 66 15.14 -16.58 7.83
CA LEU A 66 15.07 -17.51 8.96
C LEU A 66 15.09 -18.95 8.46
N ARG A 67 15.87 -19.78 9.13
CA ARG A 67 15.91 -21.21 8.82
C ARG A 67 14.57 -21.90 9.09
N ALA A 68 14.33 -22.98 8.36
CA ALA A 68 13.12 -23.76 8.48
C ALA A 68 12.97 -24.41 9.88
N LYS A 69 11.73 -24.60 10.28
CA LYS A 69 11.36 -25.39 11.46
C LYS A 69 12.02 -26.76 11.43
N GLY A 70 12.57 -27.17 12.57
CA GLY A 70 13.28 -28.46 12.70
C GLY A 70 14.74 -28.42 12.24
N SER A 71 15.23 -27.32 11.65
CA SER A 71 16.65 -27.21 11.30
C SER A 71 17.52 -27.16 12.55
N GLU A 72 18.62 -27.89 12.55
CA GLU A 72 19.58 -27.89 13.65
C GLU A 72 20.48 -26.65 13.61
N ASN A 73 20.79 -26.10 14.78
CA ASN A 73 21.64 -24.92 14.92
C ASN A 73 23.13 -25.24 15.21
N GLY A 74 23.55 -26.48 15.13
CA GLY A 74 24.89 -26.93 15.44
C GLY A 74 25.24 -26.98 16.94
N LYS A 75 24.29 -26.60 17.82
CA LYS A 75 24.42 -26.65 19.29
C LYS A 75 23.42 -27.62 19.95
N GLY A 76 22.85 -28.53 19.18
CA GLY A 76 21.86 -29.49 19.66
C GLY A 76 20.44 -28.93 19.87
N LEU A 77 20.18 -27.74 19.37
CA LEU A 77 18.84 -27.09 19.40
C LEU A 77 18.25 -27.04 18.01
N THR A 78 16.95 -27.20 17.92
CA THR A 78 16.21 -27.11 16.66
C THR A 78 15.48 -25.77 16.53
N ALA A 79 15.44 -25.21 15.32
CA ALA A 79 14.71 -23.99 15.02
C ALA A 79 13.19 -24.21 15.08
N SER A 80 12.47 -23.24 15.61
CA SER A 80 11.00 -23.26 15.65
C SER A 80 10.33 -22.76 14.35
N GLY A 81 11.11 -22.11 13.48
CA GLY A 81 10.67 -21.61 12.18
C GLY A 81 10.01 -20.22 12.19
N PRO A 82 9.82 -19.62 11.01
CA PRO A 82 9.32 -18.25 10.87
C PRO A 82 7.89 -18.04 11.41
N VAL A 83 7.02 -19.05 11.34
CA VAL A 83 5.64 -18.93 11.84
C VAL A 83 5.63 -18.80 13.37
N SER A 84 6.48 -19.52 14.08
CA SER A 84 6.63 -19.38 15.54
C SER A 84 7.08 -17.99 15.93
N PHE A 85 8.07 -17.41 15.24
CA PHE A 85 8.51 -16.05 15.48
C PHE A 85 7.43 -15.03 15.07
N GLY A 86 6.60 -15.34 14.08
CA GLY A 86 5.45 -14.55 13.68
C GLY A 86 4.49 -14.26 14.84
N ARG A 87 4.33 -15.18 15.77
CA ARG A 87 3.47 -14.99 16.97
C ARG A 87 3.96 -13.88 17.89
N ILE A 88 5.27 -13.66 17.96
CA ILE A 88 5.84 -12.58 18.77
C ILE A 88 5.44 -11.23 18.19
N TYR A 89 5.51 -11.04 16.87
CA TYR A 89 5.09 -9.80 16.23
C TYR A 89 3.58 -9.57 16.36
N SER A 90 2.78 -10.63 16.28
CA SER A 90 1.35 -10.56 16.54
C SER A 90 1.06 -10.08 17.98
N THR A 91 1.72 -10.65 18.97
CA THR A 91 1.60 -10.25 20.37
C THR A 91 2.09 -8.82 20.61
N LEU A 92 3.20 -8.44 20.00
CA LEU A 92 3.68 -7.05 20.09
C LEU A 92 2.65 -6.06 19.55
N ASN A 93 2.02 -6.35 18.41
CA ASN A 93 0.99 -5.50 17.83
C ASN A 93 -0.29 -5.46 18.68
N GLU A 94 -0.65 -6.57 19.32
CA GLU A 94 -1.77 -6.63 20.27
C GLU A 94 -1.54 -5.70 21.47
N ILE A 95 -0.34 -5.72 22.05
CA ILE A 95 -0.02 -5.04 23.30
C ILE A 95 0.32 -3.56 23.06
N ILE A 96 1.11 -3.28 22.04
CA ILE A 96 1.57 -1.92 21.73
C ILE A 96 0.52 -1.22 20.88
N ARG A 97 -0.34 -0.47 21.58
CA ARG A 97 -1.41 0.29 20.96
C ARG A 97 -0.99 1.73 20.74
N ARG A 98 -1.42 2.32 19.63
CA ARG A 98 -1.12 3.70 19.29
C ARG A 98 -1.64 4.67 20.38
N GLY A 99 -0.74 5.40 21.01
CA GLY A 99 -1.06 6.59 21.78
C GLY A 99 -2.10 6.41 22.91
N GLY A 100 -2.17 5.21 23.51
CA GLY A 100 -3.10 4.95 24.60
C GLY A 100 -4.56 4.74 24.18
N HIS A 101 -4.90 4.91 22.92
CA HIS A 101 -6.19 4.53 22.34
C HIS A 101 -6.12 3.09 21.83
N TYR A 102 -7.23 2.36 21.91
CA TYR A 102 -7.37 0.92 21.69
C TYR A 102 -7.17 0.46 20.24
N LYS A 103 -6.07 0.87 19.59
CA LYS A 103 -5.83 0.62 18.19
C LYS A 103 -4.50 -0.06 17.94
N ASN A 104 -4.58 -1.17 17.24
CA ASN A 104 -3.41 -1.89 16.82
C ASN A 104 -2.75 -1.17 15.63
N GLY A 105 -1.43 -1.23 15.55
CA GLY A 105 -0.70 -0.78 14.38
C GLY A 105 -0.81 -1.80 13.24
N ALA A 106 -0.41 -1.42 12.06
CA ALA A 106 -0.31 -2.33 10.92
C ALA A 106 1.03 -3.09 10.96
N CYS A 107 0.96 -4.41 11.01
CA CYS A 107 2.12 -5.29 10.95
C CYS A 107 1.85 -6.40 9.92
N VAL A 108 2.73 -6.54 8.93
CA VAL A 108 2.63 -7.56 7.89
C VAL A 108 3.88 -8.43 7.92
N LEU A 109 3.67 -9.75 8.00
CA LEU A 109 4.72 -10.74 7.88
C LEU A 109 4.88 -11.15 6.43
N HIS A 110 6.10 -11.15 5.93
CA HIS A 110 6.44 -11.56 4.57
C HIS A 110 7.27 -12.84 4.58
N LEU A 111 6.93 -13.78 3.70
CA LEU A 111 7.71 -14.97 3.45
C LEU A 111 7.79 -15.26 1.96
N ASP A 112 8.96 -15.68 1.47
CA ASP A 112 9.14 -16.03 0.07
C ASP A 112 8.51 -17.40 -0.22
N ILE A 113 7.92 -17.54 -1.42
CA ILE A 113 7.21 -18.76 -1.83
C ILE A 113 8.08 -20.02 -1.79
N ASN A 114 9.40 -19.89 -1.95
CA ASN A 114 10.35 -21.01 -1.93
C ASN A 114 10.89 -21.35 -0.53
N HIS A 115 10.39 -20.71 0.53
CA HIS A 115 10.78 -21.06 1.89
C HIS A 115 10.21 -22.45 2.27
N PRO A 116 10.96 -23.34 2.93
CA PRO A 116 10.46 -24.67 3.29
C PRO A 116 9.18 -24.66 4.13
N ASP A 117 8.98 -23.65 4.97
CA ASP A 117 7.80 -23.51 5.83
C ASP A 117 6.64 -22.71 5.18
N ILE A 118 6.69 -22.51 3.85
CA ILE A 118 5.70 -21.66 3.17
C ILE A 118 4.27 -22.16 3.31
N ILE A 119 4.05 -23.48 3.24
CA ILE A 119 2.71 -24.05 3.38
C ILE A 119 2.19 -23.84 4.81
N GLU A 120 3.01 -24.06 5.84
CA GLU A 120 2.63 -23.74 7.23
C GLU A 120 2.30 -22.25 7.38
N PHE A 121 3.10 -21.36 6.79
CA PHE A 121 2.85 -19.92 6.82
C PHE A 121 1.52 -19.53 6.18
N ILE A 122 1.20 -20.11 5.02
CA ILE A 122 -0.06 -19.81 4.30
C ILE A 122 -1.26 -20.38 5.04
N THR A 123 -1.17 -21.61 5.54
CA THR A 123 -2.31 -22.36 6.08
C THR A 123 -2.54 -22.17 7.58
N THR A 124 -1.65 -21.46 8.27
CA THR A 124 -1.86 -21.14 9.69
C THR A 124 -3.18 -20.38 9.88
N PRO A 125 -4.10 -20.85 10.74
CA PRO A 125 -5.35 -20.15 11.02
C PRO A 125 -5.12 -18.73 11.55
N ARG A 126 -6.01 -17.80 11.21
CA ARG A 126 -5.95 -16.39 11.67
C ARG A 126 -5.87 -16.27 13.18
N GLU A 127 -6.60 -17.10 13.89
CA GLU A 127 -6.66 -17.11 15.35
C GLU A 127 -5.31 -17.40 16.03
N GLN A 128 -4.35 -17.95 15.28
CA GLN A 128 -2.99 -18.14 15.76
C GLN A 128 -2.06 -16.96 15.50
N LEU A 129 -2.43 -16.07 14.57
CA LEU A 129 -1.72 -14.85 14.18
C LEU A 129 -2.70 -13.67 14.03
N PRO A 130 -3.52 -13.36 15.04
CA PRO A 130 -4.70 -12.50 14.90
C PRO A 130 -4.34 -11.03 14.60
N TRP A 131 -3.15 -10.56 14.98
CA TRP A 131 -2.78 -9.15 14.93
C TRP A 131 -1.73 -8.83 13.85
N VAL A 132 -1.52 -9.75 12.92
CA VAL A 132 -0.64 -9.55 11.76
C VAL A 132 -1.31 -10.03 10.48
N LYS A 133 -0.98 -9.39 9.38
CA LYS A 133 -1.32 -9.87 8.03
C LYS A 133 -0.15 -10.65 7.46
N ARG A 134 -0.41 -11.42 6.41
CA ARG A 134 0.60 -12.27 5.76
C ARG A 134 0.69 -11.97 4.28
N CYS A 135 1.91 -11.89 3.79
CA CYS A 135 2.21 -11.66 2.39
C CYS A 135 3.23 -12.68 1.89
N VAL A 136 2.98 -13.25 0.73
CA VAL A 136 3.92 -14.14 0.05
C VAL A 136 4.64 -13.37 -1.05
N ASN A 137 5.98 -13.41 -1.02
CA ASN A 137 6.80 -12.80 -2.05
C ASN A 137 7.18 -13.84 -3.10
N LEU A 138 7.05 -13.49 -4.37
CA LEU A 138 7.39 -14.38 -5.47
C LEU A 138 7.84 -13.59 -6.71
N ASP A 139 8.45 -14.32 -7.63
CA ASP A 139 8.77 -13.91 -8.99
C ASP A 139 8.42 -15.04 -9.96
N ASN A 140 8.55 -14.80 -11.26
CA ASN A 140 8.22 -15.77 -12.30
C ASN A 140 9.00 -17.09 -12.14
N GLN A 141 10.28 -17.03 -11.75
CA GLN A 141 11.09 -18.24 -11.60
C GLN A 141 10.66 -19.04 -10.38
N LYS A 142 10.49 -18.40 -9.24
CA LYS A 142 10.06 -19.06 -8.00
C LYS A 142 8.65 -19.65 -8.12
N TRP A 143 7.76 -19.00 -8.86
CA TRP A 143 6.44 -19.54 -9.18
C TRP A 143 6.53 -20.82 -10.02
N LYS A 144 7.35 -20.79 -11.09
CA LYS A 144 7.57 -21.98 -11.93
C LYS A 144 8.18 -23.16 -11.18
N ASP A 145 9.08 -22.87 -10.25
CA ASP A 145 9.78 -23.89 -9.45
C ASP A 145 8.93 -24.42 -8.28
N ALA A 146 7.85 -23.72 -7.91
CA ALA A 146 6.97 -24.15 -6.83
C ALA A 146 6.22 -25.45 -7.20
N ASP A 147 6.12 -26.35 -6.22
CA ASP A 147 5.36 -27.56 -6.39
C ASP A 147 3.84 -27.30 -6.38
N THR A 148 3.07 -28.29 -6.82
CA THR A 148 1.60 -28.19 -6.93
C THR A 148 0.96 -27.87 -5.58
N ASN A 149 1.41 -28.48 -4.49
CA ASN A 149 0.81 -28.25 -3.17
C ASN A 149 1.04 -26.80 -2.70
N THR A 150 2.21 -26.24 -2.97
CA THR A 150 2.53 -24.84 -2.66
C THR A 150 1.65 -23.89 -3.49
N LYS A 151 1.47 -24.16 -4.78
CA LYS A 151 0.61 -23.35 -5.66
C LYS A 151 -0.86 -23.40 -5.22
N GLU A 152 -1.38 -24.57 -4.93
CA GLU A 152 -2.74 -24.77 -4.44
C GLU A 152 -2.96 -24.06 -3.10
N ALA A 153 -2.02 -24.16 -2.17
CA ALA A 153 -2.08 -23.48 -0.89
C ALA A 153 -2.11 -21.94 -1.09
N LEU A 154 -1.26 -21.42 -1.99
CA LEU A 154 -1.22 -19.97 -2.27
C LEU A 154 -2.54 -19.48 -2.87
N ILE A 155 -3.09 -20.17 -3.85
CA ILE A 155 -4.38 -19.83 -4.47
C ILE A 155 -5.49 -19.85 -3.43
N TYR A 156 -5.51 -20.86 -2.56
CA TYR A 156 -6.46 -20.91 -1.45
C TYR A 156 -6.30 -19.71 -0.51
N GLY A 157 -5.07 -19.36 -0.14
CA GLY A 157 -4.78 -18.22 0.73
C GLY A 157 -5.21 -16.87 0.14
N ILE A 158 -5.06 -16.69 -1.18
CA ILE A 158 -5.55 -15.48 -1.87
C ILE A 158 -7.08 -15.47 -1.86
N LYS A 159 -7.70 -16.59 -2.18
CA LYS A 159 -9.16 -16.72 -2.26
C LYS A 159 -9.85 -16.50 -0.92
N SER A 160 -9.24 -16.95 0.18
CA SER A 160 -9.74 -16.72 1.55
C SER A 160 -9.49 -15.29 2.05
N GLY A 161 -8.67 -14.51 1.35
CA GLY A 161 -8.24 -13.18 1.78
C GLY A 161 -7.14 -13.19 2.85
N ASP A 162 -6.60 -14.36 3.21
CA ASP A 162 -5.54 -14.48 4.24
C ASP A 162 -4.17 -14.08 3.75
N ILE A 163 -3.92 -14.20 2.45
CA ILE A 163 -2.59 -14.03 1.85
C ILE A 163 -2.63 -12.95 0.77
N TRP A 164 -1.74 -11.99 0.91
CA TRP A 164 -1.42 -11.00 -0.11
C TRP A 164 -0.20 -11.42 -0.92
N LEU A 165 -0.01 -10.84 -2.10
CA LEU A 165 1.13 -11.13 -2.95
C LEU A 165 1.98 -9.88 -3.17
N ASN A 166 3.30 -10.09 -3.24
CA ASN A 166 4.26 -9.04 -3.53
C ASN A 166 5.35 -9.59 -4.45
N LYS A 167 5.66 -8.87 -5.52
CA LYS A 167 6.75 -9.27 -6.42
C LYS A 167 8.11 -9.03 -5.77
N ILE A 168 9.01 -9.98 -5.92
CA ILE A 168 10.41 -9.84 -5.55
C ILE A 168 11.06 -8.87 -6.54
N ARG A 169 11.70 -7.81 -6.03
CA ARG A 169 12.36 -6.79 -6.83
C ARG A 169 13.75 -6.49 -6.32
N TYR A 170 14.56 -5.97 -7.21
CA TYR A 170 15.95 -5.55 -6.95
C TYR A 170 16.14 -4.11 -7.42
N ASN A 171 17.05 -3.39 -6.77
CA ASN A 171 17.47 -2.07 -7.21
C ASN A 171 18.48 -2.17 -8.38
N GLU A 172 18.90 -1.02 -8.90
CA GLU A 172 19.85 -0.95 -10.02
C GLU A 172 21.22 -1.58 -9.72
N GLN A 173 21.59 -1.68 -8.43
CA GLN A 173 22.82 -2.33 -7.97
C GLN A 173 22.66 -3.83 -7.74
N GLY A 174 21.49 -4.39 -8.05
CA GLY A 174 21.20 -5.81 -7.83
C GLY A 174 20.90 -6.19 -6.38
N ASN A 175 20.73 -5.22 -5.47
CA ASN A 175 20.32 -5.47 -4.10
C ASN A 175 18.81 -5.62 -4.02
N ARG A 176 18.35 -6.61 -3.26
CA ARG A 176 16.92 -6.81 -3.04
C ARG A 176 16.32 -5.62 -2.28
N ILE A 177 15.14 -5.22 -2.72
CA ILE A 177 14.27 -4.27 -2.05
C ILE A 177 12.98 -4.97 -1.64
N TYR A 178 12.35 -4.50 -0.55
CA TYR A 178 11.33 -5.25 0.17
C TYR A 178 10.03 -4.46 0.28
N GLY A 179 8.91 -5.14 0.05
CA GLY A 179 7.59 -4.54 0.14
C GLY A 179 7.23 -4.09 1.56
N ASN A 180 6.53 -2.96 1.64
CA ASN A 180 6.01 -2.40 2.89
C ASN A 180 4.69 -3.08 3.31
N VAL A 181 3.98 -2.47 4.24
CA VAL A 181 2.71 -2.96 4.78
C VAL A 181 1.59 -2.96 3.72
N CYS A 182 1.39 -1.83 3.03
CA CYS A 182 0.34 -1.68 2.01
C CYS A 182 0.80 -2.09 0.60
N LEU A 183 2.02 -2.61 0.48
CA LEU A 183 2.62 -3.18 -0.72
C LEU A 183 2.84 -2.20 -1.90
N GLU A 184 2.69 -0.90 -1.69
CA GLU A 184 2.95 0.12 -2.71
C GLU A 184 4.39 0.63 -2.72
N VAL A 185 5.17 0.35 -1.66
CA VAL A 185 6.53 0.86 -1.49
C VAL A 185 7.53 -0.27 -1.35
N TYR A 186 8.72 -0.10 -1.91
CA TYR A 186 9.85 -1.02 -1.77
C TYR A 186 11.04 -0.31 -1.13
N LEU A 187 11.55 -0.89 -0.05
CA LEU A 187 12.58 -0.30 0.79
C LEU A 187 13.72 -1.30 1.08
N PRO A 188 14.92 -0.81 1.33
CA PRO A 188 15.93 -1.61 2.04
C PRO A 188 15.49 -1.84 3.48
N SER A 189 16.08 -2.81 4.17
CA SER A 189 15.81 -3.02 5.59
C SER A 189 16.07 -1.73 6.39
N ARG A 190 15.17 -1.38 7.30
CA ARG A 190 15.14 -0.15 8.10
C ARG A 190 14.90 1.13 7.29
N GLY A 191 14.59 1.00 6.01
CA GLY A 191 14.16 2.11 5.18
C GLY A 191 12.81 2.66 5.62
N THR A 192 12.54 3.89 5.26
CA THR A 192 11.27 4.58 5.56
C THR A 192 10.74 5.26 4.30
N CYS A 193 9.43 5.39 4.20
CA CYS A 193 8.80 6.11 3.10
C CYS A 193 7.94 7.25 3.59
N LEU A 194 8.10 8.40 2.94
CA LEU A 194 7.26 9.57 3.07
C LEU A 194 6.34 9.62 1.86
N LEU A 195 5.02 9.64 2.10
CA LEU A 195 3.99 9.62 1.07
C LEU A 195 3.23 10.93 1.00
N GLN A 196 2.86 11.31 -0.22
CA GLN A 196 1.98 12.43 -0.54
C GLN A 196 1.24 12.14 -1.83
N HIS A 197 0.08 12.76 -2.05
CA HIS A 197 -0.77 12.44 -3.19
C HIS A 197 -1.20 13.70 -3.92
N VAL A 198 -1.20 13.63 -5.24
CA VAL A 198 -1.85 14.63 -6.08
C VAL A 198 -3.35 14.37 -6.06
N ASN A 199 -4.12 15.38 -5.72
CA ASN A 199 -5.58 15.35 -5.83
C ASN A 199 -5.97 15.71 -7.28
N ILE A 200 -6.04 14.71 -8.14
CA ILE A 200 -6.38 14.91 -9.55
C ILE A 200 -7.76 15.53 -9.70
N SER A 201 -8.69 15.24 -8.81
CA SER A 201 -10.05 15.77 -8.85
C SER A 201 -10.11 17.29 -8.67
N ALA A 202 -9.07 17.89 -8.08
CA ALA A 202 -8.93 19.34 -7.94
C ALA A 202 -8.24 20.00 -9.15
N CYS A 203 -7.71 19.20 -10.08
CA CYS A 203 -6.98 19.68 -11.25
C CYS A 203 -7.91 19.92 -12.43
N GLY A 204 -7.69 21.03 -13.17
CA GLY A 204 -8.11 21.14 -14.56
C GLY A 204 -7.16 20.31 -15.45
N PRO A 205 -7.50 20.04 -16.71
CA PRO A 205 -6.66 19.25 -17.62
C PRO A 205 -5.22 19.76 -17.75
N ARG A 206 -5.03 21.09 -17.62
CA ARG A 206 -3.72 21.75 -17.72
C ARG A 206 -2.99 21.92 -16.36
N ASP A 207 -3.64 21.56 -15.26
CA ASP A 207 -3.05 21.74 -13.92
C ASP A 207 -2.22 20.55 -13.47
N LEU A 208 -2.32 19.40 -14.14
CA LEU A 208 -1.64 18.17 -13.74
C LEU A 208 -0.12 18.36 -13.62
N GLN A 209 0.51 18.98 -14.60
CA GLN A 209 1.96 19.23 -14.59
C GLN A 209 2.36 20.06 -13.36
N LYS A 210 1.62 21.16 -13.09
CA LYS A 210 1.86 21.99 -11.91
C LYS A 210 1.66 21.22 -10.60
N ALA A 211 0.58 20.44 -10.50
CA ALA A 211 0.25 19.69 -9.30
C ALA A 211 1.30 18.61 -9.00
N PHE A 212 1.73 17.84 -10.00
CA PHE A 212 2.77 16.84 -9.84
C PHE A 212 4.13 17.46 -9.50
N ALA A 213 4.51 18.56 -10.15
CA ALA A 213 5.74 19.29 -9.85
C ALA A 213 5.73 19.83 -8.42
N GLN A 214 4.64 20.46 -8.01
CA GLN A 214 4.47 20.98 -6.65
C GLN A 214 4.49 19.83 -5.61
N GLY A 215 3.79 18.73 -5.89
CA GLY A 215 3.75 17.55 -5.03
C GLY A 215 5.12 16.94 -4.83
N MET A 216 5.87 16.73 -5.90
CA MET A 216 7.21 16.15 -5.83
C MET A 216 8.20 17.08 -5.14
N SER A 217 8.20 18.36 -5.46
CA SER A 217 9.09 19.35 -4.82
C SER A 217 8.85 19.42 -3.31
N SER A 218 7.59 19.55 -2.90
CA SER A 218 7.21 19.56 -1.48
C SER A 218 7.61 18.27 -0.76
N LEU A 219 7.44 17.12 -1.43
CA LEU A 219 7.76 15.82 -0.83
C LEU A 219 9.28 15.62 -0.65
N CYS A 220 10.09 16.04 -1.63
CA CYS A 220 11.55 16.00 -1.52
C CYS A 220 12.06 16.92 -0.41
N ASP A 221 11.47 18.10 -0.26
CA ASP A 221 11.76 19.05 0.81
C ASP A 221 11.44 18.46 2.19
N LEU A 222 10.27 17.88 2.36
CA LEU A 222 9.86 17.22 3.61
C LEU A 222 10.79 16.05 3.95
N HIS A 223 11.19 15.25 2.95
CA HIS A 223 12.11 14.13 3.15
C HIS A 223 13.43 14.56 3.80
N GLY A 224 14.01 15.66 3.36
CA GLY A 224 15.24 16.20 3.93
C GLY A 224 15.12 16.66 5.40
N ARG A 225 13.90 16.84 5.90
CA ARG A 225 13.61 17.37 7.25
C ARG A 225 13.21 16.31 8.26
N THR A 226 12.99 15.06 7.85
CA THR A 226 12.40 14.02 8.70
C THR A 226 13.24 13.69 9.92
N GLY A 227 14.58 13.68 9.79
CA GLY A 227 15.48 13.34 10.87
C GLY A 227 15.31 11.92 11.44
N VAL A 228 14.66 11.02 10.72
CA VAL A 228 14.31 9.65 11.19
C VAL A 228 15.54 8.83 11.60
N GLY A 229 16.68 9.04 10.96
CA GLY A 229 17.93 8.35 11.30
C GLY A 229 18.51 8.67 12.68
N ARG A 230 18.06 9.75 13.33
CA ARG A 230 18.57 10.17 14.65
C ARG A 230 18.27 9.17 15.76
N SER A 231 17.23 8.36 15.61
CA SER A 231 16.89 7.30 16.57
C SER A 231 17.88 6.13 16.56
N GLY A 232 18.67 5.97 15.50
CA GLY A 232 19.50 4.79 15.24
C GLY A 232 18.74 3.55 14.79
N GLU A 233 17.41 3.60 14.74
CA GLU A 233 16.58 2.47 14.29
C GLU A 233 16.38 2.46 12.77
N TYR A 234 16.25 3.63 12.16
CA TYR A 234 15.99 3.79 10.73
C TYR A 234 17.23 4.27 9.99
N LEU A 235 17.27 4.00 8.68
CA LEU A 235 18.28 4.59 7.81
C LEU A 235 18.13 6.11 7.78
N PRO A 236 19.24 6.85 7.74
CA PRO A 236 19.18 8.31 7.65
C PRO A 236 18.68 8.75 6.26
N SER A 237 17.90 9.82 6.23
CA SER A 237 17.32 10.37 4.99
C SER A 237 18.36 10.83 3.97
N GLU A 238 19.58 11.07 4.40
CA GLU A 238 20.72 11.43 3.55
C GLU A 238 21.18 10.27 2.67
N THR A 239 20.98 9.02 3.13
CA THR A 239 21.37 7.80 2.42
C THR A 239 20.18 7.03 1.88
N ASP A 240 19.03 7.05 2.58
CA ASP A 240 17.77 6.42 2.15
C ASP A 240 16.91 7.44 1.39
N ARG A 241 17.28 7.67 0.14
CA ARG A 241 16.72 8.70 -0.73
C ARG A 241 15.47 8.18 -1.43
N GLN A 242 14.35 8.03 -0.71
CA GLN A 242 13.10 7.49 -1.24
C GLN A 242 11.90 8.28 -0.74
N VAL A 243 10.99 8.59 -1.66
CA VAL A 243 9.69 9.20 -1.40
C VAL A 243 8.63 8.48 -2.22
N GLY A 244 7.35 8.71 -1.97
CA GLY A 244 6.26 8.14 -2.74
C GLY A 244 5.21 9.20 -3.07
N LEU A 245 5.26 9.77 -4.27
CA LEU A 245 4.20 10.60 -4.80
C LEU A 245 3.18 9.73 -5.53
N GLY A 246 1.95 9.74 -5.04
CA GLY A 246 0.82 9.05 -5.65
C GLY A 246 -0.26 10.03 -6.12
N MET A 247 -1.45 9.50 -6.33
CA MET A 247 -2.60 10.28 -6.79
C MET A 247 -3.89 9.73 -6.20
N LEU A 248 -4.91 10.59 -6.15
CA LEU A 248 -6.27 10.23 -5.77
C LEU A 248 -7.28 11.08 -6.57
N GLY A 249 -8.55 10.68 -6.53
CA GLY A 249 -9.64 11.44 -7.16
C GLY A 249 -9.78 11.20 -8.67
N LEU A 250 -9.29 10.07 -9.19
CA LEU A 250 -9.37 9.79 -10.64
C LEU A 250 -10.82 9.71 -11.12
N ALA A 251 -11.71 9.01 -10.42
CA ALA A 251 -13.10 8.88 -10.85
C ALA A 251 -13.83 10.23 -10.93
N ASN A 252 -13.60 11.14 -9.98
CA ASN A 252 -14.18 12.50 -10.04
C ASN A 252 -13.63 13.29 -11.23
N PHE A 253 -12.32 13.18 -11.51
CA PHE A 253 -11.71 13.86 -12.65
C PHE A 253 -12.32 13.36 -13.96
N LEU A 254 -12.44 12.05 -14.13
CA LEU A 254 -13.01 11.44 -15.33
C LEU A 254 -14.46 11.89 -15.55
N ARG A 255 -15.30 11.79 -14.51
CA ARG A 255 -16.69 12.26 -14.56
C ARG A 255 -16.78 13.70 -15.05
N ARG A 256 -16.01 14.60 -14.47
CA ARG A 256 -16.05 16.04 -14.79
C ARG A 256 -15.64 16.36 -16.22
N ASN A 257 -14.74 15.57 -16.77
CA ASN A 257 -14.24 15.76 -18.13
C ASN A 257 -14.97 14.88 -19.16
N SER A 258 -16.08 14.25 -18.79
CA SER A 258 -16.88 13.35 -19.65
C SER A 258 -16.03 12.24 -20.28
N ILE A 259 -15.15 11.66 -19.48
CA ILE A 259 -14.31 10.51 -19.81
C ILE A 259 -14.82 9.34 -18.98
N SER A 260 -15.15 8.21 -19.60
CA SER A 260 -15.41 6.97 -18.90
C SER A 260 -14.09 6.23 -18.58
N TYR A 261 -14.13 5.30 -17.59
CA TYR A 261 -12.99 4.40 -17.39
C TYR A 261 -12.67 3.59 -18.65
N SER A 262 -13.69 3.22 -19.43
CA SER A 262 -13.49 2.52 -20.71
C SER A 262 -12.76 3.39 -21.73
N ASP A 263 -13.16 4.66 -21.88
CA ASP A 263 -12.45 5.61 -22.75
C ASP A 263 -10.97 5.75 -22.35
N LEU A 264 -10.72 5.82 -21.05
CA LEU A 264 -9.36 5.93 -20.52
C LEU A 264 -8.55 4.65 -20.79
N ALA A 265 -9.14 3.47 -20.57
CA ALA A 265 -8.50 2.20 -20.89
C ALA A 265 -8.13 2.12 -22.36
N ASP A 266 -9.06 2.48 -23.25
CA ASP A 266 -8.84 2.52 -24.70
C ASP A 266 -7.79 3.56 -25.12
N ALA A 267 -7.71 4.69 -24.39
CA ALA A 267 -6.67 5.69 -24.63
C ALA A 267 -5.27 5.16 -24.28
N PHE A 268 -5.12 4.39 -23.24
CA PHE A 268 -3.84 3.72 -22.92
C PHE A 268 -3.42 2.71 -23.98
N ASP A 269 -4.39 2.07 -24.64
CA ASP A 269 -4.14 1.11 -25.72
C ASP A 269 -4.07 1.78 -27.11
N ASN A 270 -4.15 3.11 -27.18
CA ASN A 270 -4.23 3.90 -28.42
C ASN A 270 -5.41 3.49 -29.34
N ASN A 271 -6.54 3.14 -28.75
CA ASN A 271 -7.72 2.61 -29.42
C ASN A 271 -8.99 3.42 -29.11
N THR A 272 -8.92 4.74 -29.03
CA THR A 272 -10.08 5.59 -28.79
C THR A 272 -10.07 6.85 -29.65
N ASP A 273 -11.27 7.33 -30.02
CA ASP A 273 -11.48 8.64 -30.63
C ASP A 273 -11.80 9.73 -29.58
N ASN A 274 -11.90 9.36 -28.29
CA ASN A 274 -12.13 10.33 -27.21
C ASN A 274 -10.89 11.19 -26.98
N ARG A 275 -10.94 12.41 -27.53
CA ARG A 275 -9.81 13.36 -27.44
C ARG A 275 -9.48 13.75 -26.01
N ALA A 276 -10.50 13.87 -25.12
CA ALA A 276 -10.26 14.23 -23.73
C ALA A 276 -9.49 13.13 -23.00
N ALA A 277 -9.80 11.87 -23.27
CA ALA A 277 -9.06 10.72 -22.72
C ALA A 277 -7.59 10.70 -23.24
N GLN A 278 -7.38 10.89 -24.52
CA GLN A 278 -6.03 10.99 -25.12
C GLN A 278 -5.23 12.15 -24.53
N GLU A 279 -5.86 13.33 -24.39
CA GLU A 279 -5.24 14.51 -23.77
C GLU A 279 -4.89 14.26 -22.29
N PHE A 280 -5.74 13.56 -21.56
CA PHE A 280 -5.43 13.18 -20.17
C PHE A 280 -4.21 12.28 -20.06
N VAL A 281 -4.13 11.23 -20.89
CA VAL A 281 -2.98 10.32 -20.91
C VAL A 281 -1.69 11.09 -21.24
N TRP A 282 -1.72 11.96 -22.23
CA TRP A 282 -0.57 12.79 -22.61
C TRP A 282 -0.17 13.74 -21.46
N ASN A 283 -1.13 14.48 -20.88
CA ASN A 283 -0.87 15.40 -19.77
C ASN A 283 -0.33 14.68 -18.53
N LEU A 284 -0.80 13.45 -18.25
CA LEU A 284 -0.30 12.64 -17.16
C LEU A 284 1.17 12.21 -17.40
N GLN A 285 1.51 11.81 -18.63
CA GLN A 285 2.88 11.47 -18.99
C GLN A 285 3.82 12.67 -18.79
N GLU A 286 3.45 13.84 -19.31
CA GLU A 286 4.22 15.08 -19.16
C GLU A 286 4.37 15.50 -17.68
N ALA A 287 3.29 15.36 -16.89
CA ALA A 287 3.29 15.68 -15.45
C ALA A 287 4.22 14.76 -14.67
N VAL A 288 4.20 13.46 -14.96
CA VAL A 288 5.07 12.46 -14.34
C VAL A 288 6.53 12.68 -14.76
N GLU A 289 6.79 13.02 -16.01
CA GLU A 289 8.14 13.32 -16.50
C GLU A 289 8.73 14.55 -15.81
N GLY A 290 7.94 15.63 -15.68
CA GLY A 290 8.34 16.82 -14.95
C GLY A 290 8.64 16.55 -13.47
N ALA A 291 7.80 15.76 -12.81
CA ALA A 291 8.03 15.34 -11.41
C ALA A 291 9.27 14.42 -11.30
N THR A 292 9.52 13.57 -12.28
CA THR A 292 10.71 12.70 -12.34
C THR A 292 12.00 13.54 -12.39
N TYR A 293 12.02 14.61 -13.17
CA TYR A 293 13.16 15.52 -13.22
C TYR A 293 13.45 16.14 -11.84
N ILE A 294 12.42 16.58 -11.13
CA ILE A 294 12.55 17.13 -9.78
C ILE A 294 13.10 16.08 -8.81
N ALA A 295 12.55 14.87 -8.83
CA ALA A 295 12.99 13.77 -7.98
C ALA A 295 14.46 13.38 -8.22
N LYS A 296 14.87 13.28 -9.48
CA LYS A 296 16.27 12.99 -9.87
C LYS A 296 17.23 14.08 -9.44
N ASN A 297 16.85 15.34 -9.58
CA ASN A 297 17.66 16.47 -9.07
C ASN A 297 17.80 16.48 -7.54
N ALA A 298 16.81 15.92 -6.84
CA ALA A 298 16.88 15.68 -5.40
C ALA A 298 17.58 14.36 -5.02
N ASN A 299 18.17 13.66 -5.99
CA ASN A 299 18.85 12.37 -5.84
C ASN A 299 17.95 11.25 -5.28
N MET A 300 16.65 11.28 -5.57
CA MET A 300 15.75 10.21 -5.18
C MET A 300 15.97 8.98 -6.07
N VAL A 301 16.08 7.81 -5.46
CA VAL A 301 16.24 6.52 -6.16
C VAL A 301 14.89 5.87 -6.48
N ARG A 302 13.85 6.20 -5.72
CA ARG A 302 12.43 5.90 -6.01
C ARG A 302 11.57 7.07 -5.54
N ALA A 303 10.49 7.37 -6.27
CA ALA A 303 9.74 8.58 -6.01
C ALA A 303 8.22 8.47 -6.24
N PHE A 304 7.72 7.40 -6.86
CA PHE A 304 6.30 7.24 -7.15
C PHE A 304 5.73 6.00 -6.48
N ALA A 305 4.58 6.17 -5.81
CA ALA A 305 3.83 5.08 -5.18
C ALA A 305 2.34 5.43 -5.13
N ILE A 306 1.48 4.52 -5.52
CA ILE A 306 0.03 4.69 -5.40
C ILE A 306 -0.45 3.89 -4.18
N ALA A 307 -0.70 4.61 -3.10
CA ALA A 307 -1.20 4.07 -1.84
C ALA A 307 -2.74 3.98 -1.83
N PRO A 308 -3.35 3.24 -0.91
CA PRO A 308 -4.82 3.09 -0.83
C PRO A 308 -5.58 4.40 -0.60
N THR A 309 -5.00 5.39 0.04
CA THR A 309 -5.43 6.79 0.22
C THR A 309 -6.83 7.03 0.81
N ALA A 310 -7.47 6.06 1.43
CA ALA A 310 -8.83 6.24 1.93
C ALA A 310 -8.96 7.45 2.88
N SER A 311 -8.09 7.57 3.89
CA SER A 311 -8.13 8.69 4.85
C SER A 311 -7.77 10.05 4.21
N CYS A 312 -6.90 10.06 3.19
CA CYS A 312 -6.58 11.26 2.43
C CYS A 312 -7.79 11.71 1.58
N SER A 313 -8.49 10.76 0.98
CA SER A 313 -9.69 10.97 0.19
C SER A 313 -10.76 11.74 0.96
N TYR A 314 -11.09 11.32 2.18
CA TYR A 314 -12.14 11.98 2.99
C TYR A 314 -11.84 13.43 3.38
N ARG A 315 -10.58 13.82 3.38
CA ARG A 315 -10.13 15.19 3.64
C ARG A 315 -9.96 16.01 2.37
N SER A 316 -10.07 15.39 1.21
CA SER A 316 -9.85 16.02 -0.08
C SER A 316 -11.18 16.25 -0.80
N LYS A 317 -11.31 17.41 -1.45
CA LYS A 317 -12.48 17.76 -2.24
C LYS A 317 -12.09 17.94 -3.70
N ASP A 318 -13.03 17.61 -4.58
CA ASP A 318 -12.98 18.03 -5.97
C ASP A 318 -13.42 19.50 -6.13
N VAL A 319 -13.34 20.01 -7.34
CA VAL A 319 -13.72 21.41 -7.62
C VAL A 319 -15.21 21.69 -7.46
N ASP A 320 -16.06 20.68 -7.53
CA ASP A 320 -17.51 20.76 -7.37
C ASP A 320 -17.95 20.61 -5.91
N GLY A 321 -17.00 20.31 -5.00
CA GLY A 321 -17.23 20.15 -3.56
C GLY A 321 -17.54 18.73 -3.12
N TYR A 322 -17.53 17.75 -4.02
CA TYR A 322 -17.64 16.34 -3.66
C TYR A 322 -16.33 15.84 -3.03
N THR A 323 -16.43 14.75 -2.28
CA THR A 323 -15.25 14.06 -1.75
C THR A 323 -14.46 13.44 -2.91
N ALA A 324 -13.15 13.60 -2.89
CA ALA A 324 -12.29 12.94 -3.87
C ALA A 324 -12.32 11.42 -3.64
N THR A 325 -12.43 10.62 -4.72
CA THR A 325 -12.36 9.17 -4.63
C THR A 325 -10.96 8.71 -4.21
N PRO A 326 -10.82 7.60 -3.46
CA PRO A 326 -9.51 7.03 -3.17
C PRO A 326 -8.77 6.66 -4.45
N GLU A 327 -7.46 6.86 -4.45
CA GLU A 327 -6.49 6.38 -5.44
C GLU A 327 -6.97 6.45 -6.92
N ILE A 328 -6.75 5.40 -7.73
CA ILE A 328 -7.10 5.35 -9.16
C ILE A 328 -8.23 4.39 -9.49
N ALA A 329 -8.61 3.52 -8.55
CA ALA A 329 -9.72 2.58 -8.76
C ALA A 329 -11.07 3.29 -8.79
N PRO A 330 -12.05 2.75 -9.54
CA PRO A 330 -13.43 3.18 -9.37
C PRO A 330 -13.90 2.82 -7.95
N PRO A 331 -14.63 3.71 -7.27
CA PRO A 331 -15.14 3.40 -5.94
C PRO A 331 -16.21 2.31 -6.00
N ILE A 332 -16.43 1.60 -4.90
CA ILE A 332 -17.46 0.56 -4.81
C ILE A 332 -18.85 1.18 -4.80
N SER A 333 -19.00 2.35 -4.21
CA SER A 333 -20.25 3.10 -4.13
C SER A 333 -20.03 4.59 -4.32
N ARG A 334 -21.10 5.33 -4.67
CA ARG A 334 -21.03 6.80 -4.82
C ARG A 334 -20.98 7.55 -3.51
N SER A 335 -21.24 6.89 -2.40
CA SER A 335 -21.15 7.48 -1.06
C SER A 335 -20.58 6.47 -0.05
N VAL A 336 -19.96 7.00 0.99
CA VAL A 336 -19.39 6.22 2.09
C VAL A 336 -19.81 6.85 3.42
N ASP A 337 -20.47 6.08 4.31
CA ASP A 337 -20.72 6.49 5.69
C ASP A 337 -19.62 5.93 6.58
N ARG A 338 -19.16 6.74 7.49
CA ARG A 338 -18.14 6.33 8.46
C ARG A 338 -18.49 6.79 9.84
N ASP A 339 -18.36 5.89 10.78
CA ASP A 339 -18.41 6.26 12.20
C ASP A 339 -17.03 6.80 12.59
N SER A 340 -16.97 8.09 12.90
CA SER A 340 -15.76 8.76 13.37
C SER A 340 -15.53 8.57 14.88
N GLY A 341 -16.38 7.81 15.57
CA GLY A 341 -16.35 7.60 17.02
C GLY A 341 -16.66 8.87 17.80
N THR A 342 -15.85 9.91 17.65
CA THR A 342 -16.02 11.19 18.36
C THR A 342 -17.14 12.07 17.78
N PHE A 343 -17.35 12.01 16.45
CA PHE A 343 -18.30 12.87 15.74
C PHE A 343 -19.50 12.12 15.17
N GLY A 344 -19.66 10.82 15.50
CA GLY A 344 -20.69 9.95 14.96
C GLY A 344 -20.48 9.62 13.47
N VAL A 345 -21.51 9.08 12.83
CA VAL A 345 -21.47 8.70 11.42
C VAL A 345 -21.39 9.95 10.53
N GLN A 346 -20.37 9.97 9.68
CA GLN A 346 -20.19 11.00 8.65
C GLN A 346 -20.35 10.38 7.27
N SER A 347 -21.10 11.04 6.41
CA SER A 347 -21.29 10.62 5.01
C SER A 347 -20.36 11.39 4.09
N TYR A 348 -19.73 10.68 3.17
CA TYR A 348 -18.83 11.21 2.16
C TYR A 348 -19.39 10.90 0.77
N GLU A 349 -19.75 11.94 0.03
CA GLU A 349 -20.33 11.81 -1.29
C GLU A 349 -19.27 12.05 -2.38
N TYR A 350 -19.14 11.12 -3.31
CA TYR A 350 -18.22 11.23 -4.45
C TYR A 350 -18.85 11.87 -5.71
N GLY A 351 -20.16 12.11 -5.67
CA GLY A 351 -20.93 12.58 -6.82
C GLY A 351 -21.28 11.43 -7.78
N ASP A 352 -21.73 11.79 -8.98
CA ASP A 352 -22.14 10.81 -10.00
C ASP A 352 -20.93 10.25 -10.76
N VAL A 353 -20.06 9.54 -10.05
CA VAL A 353 -18.89 8.84 -10.61
C VAL A 353 -19.27 7.42 -11.06
N GLU A 354 -18.52 6.86 -12.00
CA GLU A 354 -18.62 5.43 -12.30
C GLU A 354 -18.14 4.62 -11.09
N ILE A 355 -18.88 3.59 -10.72
CA ILE A 355 -18.54 2.66 -9.65
C ILE A 355 -17.97 1.36 -10.21
N ALA A 356 -17.30 0.57 -9.36
CA ALA A 356 -16.60 -0.64 -9.77
C ALA A 356 -17.48 -1.63 -10.55
N SER A 357 -18.74 -1.83 -10.11
CA SER A 357 -19.68 -2.74 -10.78
C SER A 357 -20.11 -2.26 -12.18
N GLU A 358 -20.07 -0.96 -12.44
CA GLU A 358 -20.36 -0.37 -13.75
C GLU A 358 -19.14 -0.43 -14.68
N VAL A 359 -17.96 -0.21 -14.14
CA VAL A 359 -16.68 -0.20 -14.88
C VAL A 359 -16.28 -1.60 -15.34
N GLY A 360 -16.33 -2.58 -14.45
CA GLY A 360 -15.89 -3.94 -14.70
C GLY A 360 -14.38 -4.14 -14.51
N TRP A 361 -14.00 -5.38 -14.19
CA TRP A 361 -12.64 -5.76 -13.85
C TRP A 361 -11.63 -5.51 -14.97
N ASP A 362 -11.96 -5.92 -16.20
CA ASP A 362 -11.03 -5.81 -17.33
C ASP A 362 -10.67 -4.35 -17.65
N VAL A 363 -11.66 -3.46 -17.58
CA VAL A 363 -11.47 -2.03 -17.81
C VAL A 363 -10.62 -1.42 -16.69
N TYR A 364 -10.94 -1.70 -15.43
CA TYR A 364 -10.15 -1.24 -14.30
C TYR A 364 -8.69 -1.71 -14.38
N LYS A 365 -8.49 -3.01 -14.66
CA LYS A 365 -7.15 -3.59 -14.80
C LYS A 365 -6.34 -2.88 -15.90
N ARG A 366 -6.94 -2.62 -17.05
CA ARG A 366 -6.29 -1.90 -18.17
C ARG A 366 -5.89 -0.47 -17.78
N VAL A 367 -6.75 0.24 -17.06
CA VAL A 367 -6.45 1.58 -16.54
C VAL A 367 -5.30 1.54 -15.54
N ALA A 368 -5.38 0.66 -14.55
CA ALA A 368 -4.33 0.47 -13.55
C ALA A 368 -2.98 0.11 -14.21
N ASP A 369 -2.96 -0.83 -15.14
CA ASP A 369 -1.77 -1.23 -15.88
C ASP A 369 -1.22 -0.09 -16.74
N GLY A 370 -2.08 0.71 -17.36
CA GLY A 370 -1.70 1.87 -18.15
C GLY A 370 -0.99 2.93 -17.31
N ILE A 371 -1.52 3.27 -16.16
CA ILE A 371 -0.91 4.21 -15.22
C ILE A 371 0.42 3.67 -14.70
N MET A 372 0.46 2.38 -14.33
CA MET A 372 1.69 1.76 -13.84
C MET A 372 2.80 1.76 -14.89
N ARG A 373 2.48 1.55 -16.17
CA ARG A 373 3.47 1.65 -17.27
C ARG A 373 4.04 3.06 -17.41
N ILE A 374 3.23 4.11 -17.23
CA ILE A 374 3.72 5.50 -17.23
C ILE A 374 4.73 5.71 -16.10
N LEU A 375 4.38 5.26 -14.90
CA LEU A 375 5.24 5.43 -13.72
C LEU A 375 6.52 4.58 -13.81
N ASP A 376 6.43 3.36 -14.34
CA ASP A 376 7.58 2.45 -14.47
C ASP A 376 8.65 2.98 -15.45
N LYS A 377 8.23 3.65 -16.53
CA LYS A 377 9.15 4.29 -17.49
C LYS A 377 10.06 5.35 -16.85
N THR A 378 9.70 5.89 -15.69
CA THR A 378 10.55 6.86 -14.97
C THR A 378 11.82 6.26 -14.39
N GLY A 379 11.83 4.95 -14.17
CA GLY A 379 12.84 4.23 -13.38
C GLY A 379 12.76 4.51 -11.87
N LEU A 380 11.74 5.24 -11.40
CA LEU A 380 11.58 5.66 -10.00
C LEU A 380 10.30 5.10 -9.36
N LEU A 381 9.70 4.07 -9.93
CA LEU A 381 8.48 3.48 -9.39
C LEU A 381 8.77 2.59 -8.18
N HIS A 382 8.05 2.81 -7.10
CA HIS A 382 7.83 1.81 -6.05
C HIS A 382 6.78 0.78 -6.52
N GLY A 383 5.51 1.12 -6.47
CA GLY A 383 4.42 0.24 -6.84
C GLY A 383 3.03 0.85 -6.63
N TYR A 384 2.05 -0.02 -6.63
CA TYR A 384 0.65 0.27 -6.38
C TYR A 384 0.06 -0.80 -5.46
N SER A 385 -0.74 -0.40 -4.48
CA SER A 385 -1.58 -1.29 -3.65
C SER A 385 -2.77 -1.79 -4.48
N PHE A 386 -2.49 -2.69 -5.42
CA PHE A 386 -3.48 -3.18 -6.38
C PHE A 386 -4.42 -4.19 -5.74
N ASN A 387 -5.72 -3.92 -5.79
CA ASN A 387 -6.76 -4.81 -5.28
C ASN A 387 -7.34 -5.66 -6.40
N SER A 388 -7.65 -6.93 -6.10
CA SER A 388 -8.51 -7.75 -6.96
C SER A 388 -9.96 -7.74 -6.45
N TRP A 389 -10.89 -8.22 -7.28
CA TRP A 389 -12.32 -8.25 -6.98
C TRP A 389 -12.78 -9.70 -6.84
N SER A 390 -12.97 -10.15 -5.58
CA SER A 390 -13.15 -11.57 -5.25
C SER A 390 -14.48 -12.19 -5.73
N ASP A 391 -15.47 -11.36 -6.00
CA ASP A 391 -16.76 -11.78 -6.56
C ASP A 391 -16.82 -11.74 -8.09
N VAL A 392 -15.74 -11.32 -8.74
CA VAL A 392 -15.61 -11.20 -10.20
C VAL A 392 -14.51 -12.06 -10.76
N VAL A 393 -13.38 -12.14 -10.04
CA VAL A 393 -12.14 -12.81 -10.50
C VAL A 393 -12.12 -14.26 -10.03
N GLU A 394 -11.79 -15.17 -10.92
CA GLU A 394 -11.48 -16.55 -10.56
C GLU A 394 -9.98 -16.68 -10.22
N TYR A 395 -9.68 -17.00 -8.96
CA TYR A 395 -8.30 -17.25 -8.51
C TYR A 395 -7.87 -18.67 -8.87
N ASN A 396 -6.92 -18.76 -9.79
CA ASN A 396 -6.30 -19.99 -10.26
C ASN A 396 -4.84 -19.73 -10.67
N GLU A 397 -4.12 -20.72 -11.16
CA GLU A 397 -2.72 -20.56 -11.61
C GLU A 397 -2.60 -19.51 -12.73
N GLN A 398 -3.53 -19.51 -13.69
CA GLN A 398 -3.53 -18.55 -14.78
C GLN A 398 -3.62 -17.10 -14.26
N PHE A 399 -4.48 -16.85 -13.27
CA PHE A 399 -4.59 -15.52 -12.65
C PHE A 399 -3.25 -15.06 -12.05
N VAL A 400 -2.54 -15.93 -11.35
CA VAL A 400 -1.24 -15.62 -10.76
C VAL A 400 -0.19 -15.34 -11.86
N GLU A 401 -0.19 -16.13 -12.92
CA GLU A 401 0.72 -15.96 -14.06
C GLU A 401 0.45 -14.64 -14.81
N GLU A 402 -0.80 -14.31 -15.08
CA GLU A 402 -1.19 -13.03 -15.68
C GLU A 402 -0.81 -11.83 -14.79
N TRP A 403 -0.99 -11.96 -13.48
CA TRP A 403 -0.55 -10.94 -12.54
C TRP A 403 0.98 -10.80 -12.53
N LEU A 404 1.73 -11.91 -12.54
CA LEU A 404 3.20 -11.88 -12.61
C LEU A 404 3.72 -11.21 -13.88
N ASP A 405 3.04 -11.40 -15.01
CA ASP A 405 3.39 -10.80 -16.30
C ASP A 405 2.91 -9.34 -16.44
N SER A 406 2.01 -8.88 -15.55
CA SER A 406 1.50 -7.51 -15.55
C SER A 406 2.50 -6.50 -15.00
N PRO A 407 2.31 -5.18 -15.22
CA PRO A 407 3.12 -4.15 -14.57
C PRO A 407 2.82 -3.96 -13.08
N GLN A 408 1.82 -4.66 -12.52
CA GLN A 408 1.49 -4.58 -11.11
C GLN A 408 2.62 -5.18 -10.25
N THR A 409 2.86 -4.60 -9.08
CA THR A 409 3.92 -5.03 -8.15
C THR A 409 3.39 -5.83 -6.98
N SER A 410 2.10 -5.74 -6.72
CA SER A 410 1.45 -6.41 -5.59
C SER A 410 0.04 -6.88 -5.95
N LEU A 411 -0.47 -7.78 -5.14
CA LEU A 411 -1.88 -8.05 -4.99
C LEU A 411 -2.20 -7.86 -3.51
N TYR A 412 -2.82 -6.73 -3.23
CA TYR A 412 -3.19 -6.32 -1.88
C TYR A 412 -4.43 -7.10 -1.43
N TYR A 413 -5.30 -6.60 -0.62
CA TYR A 413 -6.53 -7.32 -0.30
C TYR A 413 -7.50 -7.36 -1.48
N SER A 414 -8.47 -8.28 -1.41
CA SER A 414 -9.54 -8.38 -2.41
C SER A 414 -10.82 -7.68 -1.92
N LEU A 415 -11.59 -7.16 -2.88
CA LEU A 415 -12.85 -6.47 -2.63
C LEU A 415 -14.01 -7.25 -3.22
N GLN A 416 -15.20 -7.13 -2.62
CA GLN A 416 -16.45 -7.47 -3.25
C GLN A 416 -17.09 -6.23 -3.86
N VAL A 417 -17.38 -6.26 -5.15
CA VAL A 417 -17.82 -5.09 -5.92
C VAL A 417 -19.20 -5.24 -6.55
N MET A 418 -19.70 -6.49 -6.63
CA MET A 418 -21.00 -6.83 -7.18
C MET A 418 -21.98 -7.06 -6.04
N GLY A 419 -23.11 -6.39 -6.03
CA GLY A 419 -24.15 -6.55 -5.04
C GLY A 419 -24.74 -5.22 -4.57
N ASP A 420 -25.82 -5.31 -3.83
CA ASP A 420 -26.43 -4.15 -3.18
C ASP A 420 -25.55 -3.79 -1.96
N VAL A 421 -24.49 -3.04 -2.22
CA VAL A 421 -23.53 -2.60 -1.19
C VAL A 421 -24.17 -1.51 -0.33
N GLN A 422 -25.32 -1.80 0.27
CA GLN A 422 -25.90 -0.97 1.32
C GLN A 422 -25.20 -1.22 2.65
N ASP A 423 -24.66 -2.42 2.84
CA ASP A 423 -23.78 -2.73 3.96
C ASP A 423 -22.31 -2.76 3.48
N LYS A 424 -21.57 -1.72 3.81
CA LYS A 424 -20.18 -1.51 3.40
C LYS A 424 -19.20 -2.53 4.00
N SER A 425 -19.64 -3.24 5.05
CA SER A 425 -18.91 -4.39 5.59
C SER A 425 -18.86 -5.55 4.59
N ASP A 426 -19.84 -5.67 3.71
CA ASP A 426 -19.89 -6.75 2.72
C ASP A 426 -18.87 -6.56 1.58
N ALA A 427 -18.47 -5.32 1.28
CA ALA A 427 -17.41 -5.03 0.29
C ALA A 427 -16.06 -5.62 0.68
N TYR A 428 -15.85 -5.83 1.97
CA TYR A 428 -14.64 -6.40 2.56
C TYR A 428 -14.89 -7.81 3.10
N ALA A 429 -15.87 -8.53 2.58
CA ALA A 429 -16.28 -9.83 3.11
C ALA A 429 -15.22 -10.94 3.01
N ALA A 430 -14.17 -10.74 2.20
CA ALA A 430 -12.96 -11.56 2.24
C ALA A 430 -12.07 -11.28 3.47
N LEU A 431 -12.37 -10.19 4.21
CA LEU A 431 -11.79 -9.89 5.50
C LEU A 431 -12.83 -10.24 6.57
N ASP A 432 -12.40 -10.83 7.69
CA ASP A 432 -13.27 -11.03 8.85
C ASP A 432 -13.89 -9.68 9.26
N LYS A 433 -15.16 -9.67 9.70
CA LYS A 433 -15.82 -8.45 10.20
C LYS A 433 -14.99 -7.72 11.25
N THR A 434 -14.34 -8.46 12.13
CA THR A 434 -13.42 -7.92 13.14
C THR A 434 -12.21 -7.20 12.50
N GLU A 435 -11.71 -7.73 11.41
CA GLU A 435 -10.57 -7.13 10.69
C GLU A 435 -10.98 -5.94 9.82
N VAL A 436 -12.20 -5.95 9.29
CA VAL A 436 -12.77 -4.78 8.60
C VAL A 436 -13.04 -3.65 9.58
N ASP A 437 -13.61 -3.97 10.72
CA ASP A 437 -13.83 -2.98 11.77
C ASP A 437 -12.50 -2.45 12.31
N ASP A 438 -11.48 -3.29 12.49
CA ASP A 438 -10.13 -2.87 12.88
C ASP A 438 -9.43 -2.09 11.77
N TYR A 439 -9.52 -2.52 10.52
CA TYR A 439 -8.95 -1.81 9.38
C TYR A 439 -9.67 -0.48 9.09
N LEU A 440 -10.99 -0.48 9.13
CA LEU A 440 -11.81 0.73 9.03
C LEU A 440 -11.63 1.63 10.24
N GLN A 441 -11.50 1.05 11.42
CA GLN A 441 -11.14 1.75 12.63
C GLN A 441 -9.71 2.31 12.55
N ASP A 442 -8.74 1.62 12.00
CA ASP A 442 -7.38 2.14 11.78
C ASP A 442 -7.37 3.32 10.82
N ILE A 443 -8.15 3.26 9.75
CA ILE A 443 -8.33 4.38 8.82
C ILE A 443 -9.07 5.55 9.48
N LEU A 444 -10.11 5.27 10.27
CA LEU A 444 -10.87 6.28 11.03
C LEU A 444 -10.00 6.93 12.09
N ASN A 445 -9.14 6.18 12.68
CA ASN A 445 -8.32 6.59 13.79
C ASN A 445 -7.07 7.36 13.38
N GLU A 446 -6.67 7.27 12.12
CA GLU A 446 -5.78 8.27 11.53
C GLU A 446 -6.43 9.66 11.49
N GLN A 447 -7.77 9.75 11.49
CA GLN A 447 -8.50 11.01 11.58
C GLN A 447 -8.77 11.50 13.02
N THR A 448 -8.87 10.57 13.96
CA THR A 448 -9.23 10.92 15.36
C THR A 448 -8.04 10.92 16.31
N CYS A 449 -6.83 10.69 15.84
CA CYS A 449 -5.64 10.84 16.65
C CYS A 449 -5.28 12.31 16.81
N ASP A 450 -6.28 13.13 17.13
CA ASP A 450 -6.03 14.47 17.55
C ASP A 450 -6.89 14.91 18.70
N CYS A 451 -6.23 15.67 19.52
CA CYS A 451 -6.78 16.53 20.55
C CYS A 451 -7.26 15.83 21.80
N GLN A 452 -6.37 15.19 22.51
CA GLN A 452 -6.35 15.34 23.96
C GLN A 452 -5.08 14.68 24.54
N GLN A 453 -4.01 15.38 24.46
CA GLN A 453 -3.06 15.65 25.56
C GLN A 453 -2.03 16.64 25.09
#